data_29528f13a5edef9980d746d1fe863dfb
#
_entry.id   29528f13a5edef9980d746d1fe863dfb
#
_cell.length_a   1.000
_cell.length_b   1.000
_cell.length_c   1.000
_cell.angle_alpha   90.00
_cell.angle_beta   90.00
_cell.angle_gamma   90.00
#
_symmetry.space_group_name_H-M   'P 1'
#
loop_
_entity.id
_entity.type
_entity.pdbx_description
1 polymer ?
#
loop_
_entity_poly.entity_id
_entity_poly.type
_entity_poly.pdbx_seq_one_letter_code
_entity_poly.pdbx_strand_id
1 'polypeptide(L)'
;MHFYVSRVARTRHLILLIALLAPITFIGCGSQQNAQVPQPLPPPIPAAEPVLLYNGTGASSSDVSAIEAVLHTQGIGYATADSSKLNGMSEAQLAGYKLIIVPGGNSITIGQSVTTQTTSAIRGAVTQYGTHYLGICAGAFFGGYSIYNGVNLTGGVAFNFYADEFKGIHVEPVQITRPNDDWLDVYWQDGPQLSGWGAVVAKFPDGTPAIVEGQSGKGFVIFTGVHLEAPESWRGSMNFRTPVAVDLAYAGTVFQAALNGTALPHF
;
A
#
# COMPACT_ATOMS: atom_id res chain seq x y z
N MET A 1 -51.42 -6.90 -37.77
CA MET A 1 -52.85 -7.01 -37.46
C MET A 1 -53.14 -6.02 -36.34
N HIS A 2 -53.85 -4.99 -36.71
CA HIS A 2 -54.70 -4.02 -36.00
C HIS A 2 -54.14 -3.16 -34.85
N PHE A 3 -54.06 -1.89 -35.22
CA PHE A 3 -54.06 -0.65 -34.44
C PHE A 3 -55.21 -0.54 -33.43
N TYR A 4 -54.97 0.17 -32.31
CA TYR A 4 -56.01 1.05 -31.76
C TYR A 4 -55.37 2.31 -31.15
N VAL A 5 -55.67 3.43 -31.77
CA VAL A 5 -55.38 4.79 -31.32
C VAL A 5 -56.59 5.26 -30.53
N SER A 6 -56.43 5.81 -29.37
CA SER A 6 -57.47 6.58 -28.68
C SER A 6 -56.97 7.98 -28.33
N ARG A 7 -57.54 8.94 -29.00
CA ARG A 7 -57.47 10.39 -28.69
C ARG A 7 -58.51 10.72 -27.64
N VAL A 8 -58.11 11.44 -26.58
CA VAL A 8 -59.07 12.20 -25.75
C VAL A 8 -58.65 13.65 -25.60
N ALA A 9 -59.69 14.47 -25.76
CA ALA A 9 -59.65 15.89 -26.02
C ALA A 9 -59.20 16.79 -24.85
N ARG A 10 -58.64 17.94 -25.24
CA ARG A 10 -58.30 19.08 -24.37
C ARG A 10 -59.57 19.81 -23.91
N THR A 11 -59.67 20.10 -22.61
CA THR A 11 -60.53 21.14 -22.09
C THR A 11 -59.65 22.18 -21.38
N ARG A 12 -59.67 23.41 -21.95
CA ARG A 12 -59.00 24.58 -21.37
C ARG A 12 -59.91 25.21 -20.34
N HIS A 13 -59.50 25.27 -19.11
CA HIS A 13 -60.08 26.15 -18.08
C HIS A 13 -59.10 27.28 -17.79
N LEU A 14 -59.50 28.50 -18.16
CA LEU A 14 -58.82 29.73 -17.89
C LEU A 14 -59.20 30.16 -16.45
N ILE A 15 -58.25 30.03 -15.50
CA ILE A 15 -58.41 30.57 -14.16
C ILE A 15 -57.55 31.82 -14.04
N LEU A 16 -58.23 32.97 -13.90
CA LEU A 16 -57.62 34.26 -13.65
C LEU A 16 -57.20 34.32 -12.18
N LEU A 17 -55.89 34.26 -11.88
CA LEU A 17 -55.38 34.49 -10.55
C LEU A 17 -54.80 35.89 -10.44
N ILE A 18 -55.47 36.71 -9.62
CA ILE A 18 -55.04 38.06 -9.20
C ILE A 18 -53.83 37.86 -8.27
N ALA A 19 -52.63 38.32 -8.68
CA ALA A 19 -51.44 38.31 -7.84
C ALA A 19 -51.45 39.52 -6.89
N LEU A 20 -51.62 39.29 -5.61
CA LEU A 20 -51.27 40.25 -4.56
C LEU A 20 -49.74 40.24 -4.38
N LEU A 21 -49.10 41.32 -4.76
CA LEU A 21 -47.68 41.56 -4.49
C LEU A 21 -47.52 42.02 -2.99
N ALA A 22 -47.07 41.15 -2.15
CA ALA A 22 -46.52 41.52 -0.83
C ALA A 22 -45.00 41.67 -0.95
N PRO A 23 -44.36 42.71 -0.41
CA PRO A 23 -42.92 42.83 -0.44
C PRO A 23 -42.32 41.86 0.58
N ILE A 24 -41.62 40.82 0.09
CA ILE A 24 -40.81 39.92 0.92
C ILE A 24 -39.48 40.64 1.17
N THR A 25 -39.30 41.20 2.38
CA THR A 25 -38.00 41.64 2.85
C THR A 25 -37.16 40.41 3.15
N PHE A 26 -36.23 40.07 2.29
CA PHE A 26 -35.18 39.08 2.58
C PHE A 26 -34.25 39.67 3.63
N ILE A 27 -34.44 39.27 4.91
CA ILE A 27 -33.41 39.38 5.91
C ILE A 27 -32.41 38.27 5.60
N GLY A 28 -31.37 38.63 4.84
CA GLY A 28 -30.22 37.71 4.59
C GLY A 28 -29.46 37.48 5.88
N CYS A 29 -29.75 36.37 6.58
CA CYS A 29 -28.81 35.80 7.52
C CYS A 29 -27.65 35.23 6.69
N GLY A 30 -26.65 36.05 6.40
CA GLY A 30 -25.38 35.62 5.90
C GLY A 30 -24.70 34.79 6.99
N SER A 31 -24.87 33.46 6.94
CA SER A 31 -23.96 32.56 7.63
C SER A 31 -22.59 32.73 6.99
N GLN A 32 -21.74 33.57 7.61
CA GLN A 32 -20.31 33.53 7.31
C GLN A 32 -19.85 32.10 7.66
N GLN A 33 -19.71 31.26 6.65
CA GLN A 33 -18.87 30.08 6.76
C GLN A 33 -17.46 30.59 7.02
N ASN A 34 -17.06 30.63 8.29
CA ASN A 34 -15.67 30.79 8.66
C ASN A 34 -14.93 29.66 7.96
N ALA A 35 -14.19 29.98 6.91
CA ALA A 35 -13.23 29.07 6.32
C ALA A 35 -12.25 28.70 7.44
N GLN A 36 -12.42 27.49 7.99
CA GLN A 36 -11.59 27.00 9.08
C GLN A 36 -10.18 26.86 8.51
N VAL A 37 -9.28 27.73 8.97
CA VAL A 37 -7.85 27.64 8.59
C VAL A 37 -7.39 26.23 8.95
N PRO A 38 -6.80 25.47 8.01
CA PRO A 38 -6.32 24.14 8.30
C PRO A 38 -5.39 24.19 9.51
N GLN A 39 -5.73 23.43 10.56
CA GLN A 39 -4.84 23.33 11.72
C GLN A 39 -3.53 22.68 11.30
N PRO A 40 -2.37 23.21 11.75
CA PRO A 40 -1.09 22.56 11.53
C PRO A 40 -1.13 21.13 12.07
N LEU A 41 -0.50 20.20 11.34
CA LEU A 41 -0.34 18.82 11.80
C LEU A 41 0.46 18.81 13.11
N PRO A 42 0.10 17.96 14.10
CA PRO A 42 0.89 17.81 15.31
C PRO A 42 2.31 17.31 14.93
N PRO A 43 3.36 17.76 15.63
CA PRO A 43 4.72 17.32 15.31
C PRO A 43 4.86 15.81 15.52
N PRO A 44 5.74 15.11 14.73
CA PRO A 44 6.08 13.72 14.96
C PRO A 44 6.64 13.50 16.38
N ILE A 45 6.32 12.36 16.97
CA ILE A 45 6.89 11.92 18.24
C ILE A 45 8.10 11.04 17.91
N PRO A 46 9.35 11.47 18.20
CA PRO A 46 10.54 10.73 17.82
C PRO A 46 10.51 9.28 18.33
N ALA A 47 10.78 8.32 17.46
CA ALA A 47 10.97 6.93 17.82
C ALA A 47 12.43 6.68 18.26
N ALA A 48 12.65 5.66 19.10
CA ALA A 48 13.99 5.27 19.52
C ALA A 48 14.80 4.63 18.38
N GLU A 49 14.09 3.94 17.47
CA GLU A 49 14.66 3.24 16.33
C GLU A 49 14.11 3.79 15.02
N PRO A 50 14.89 3.79 13.92
CA PRO A 50 14.43 4.36 12.65
C PRO A 50 13.37 3.52 11.95
N VAL A 51 13.30 2.21 12.20
CA VAL A 51 12.39 1.28 11.51
C VAL A 51 11.35 0.72 12.47
N LEU A 52 10.10 0.65 12.01
CA LEU A 52 9.02 -0.12 12.63
C LEU A 52 8.73 -1.35 11.77
N LEU A 53 8.98 -2.54 12.30
CA LEU A 53 8.66 -3.81 11.65
C LEU A 53 7.36 -4.39 12.25
N TYR A 54 6.37 -4.61 11.40
CA TYR A 54 5.15 -5.30 11.81
C TYR A 54 5.40 -6.79 12.00
N ASN A 55 5.06 -7.32 13.18
CA ASN A 55 5.17 -8.75 13.53
C ASN A 55 3.87 -9.32 14.12
N GLY A 56 2.74 -8.66 13.82
CA GLY A 56 1.43 -9.01 14.37
C GLY A 56 0.72 -10.11 13.61
N THR A 57 -0.56 -10.27 13.94
CA THR A 57 -1.44 -11.29 13.34
C THR A 57 -1.49 -11.17 11.82
N GLY A 58 -1.28 -12.27 11.13
CA GLY A 58 -1.25 -12.36 9.67
C GLY A 58 0.16 -12.21 9.07
N ALA A 59 1.14 -11.63 9.80
CA ALA A 59 2.54 -11.69 9.38
C ALA A 59 3.08 -13.12 9.55
N SER A 60 3.88 -13.58 8.59
CA SER A 60 4.62 -14.83 8.71
C SER A 60 5.82 -14.63 9.64
N SER A 61 5.96 -15.46 10.65
CA SER A 61 7.08 -15.36 11.61
C SER A 61 8.44 -15.63 10.97
N SER A 62 8.49 -16.48 9.93
CA SER A 62 9.70 -16.72 9.16
C SER A 62 10.12 -15.49 8.35
N ASP A 63 9.15 -14.77 7.76
CA ASP A 63 9.41 -13.50 7.05
C ASP A 63 9.92 -12.43 8.00
N VAL A 64 9.27 -12.27 9.15
CA VAL A 64 9.75 -11.36 10.21
C VAL A 64 11.19 -11.66 10.54
N SER A 65 11.54 -12.93 10.83
CA SER A 65 12.91 -13.33 11.18
C SER A 65 13.91 -13.10 10.04
N ALA A 66 13.51 -13.32 8.79
CA ALA A 66 14.35 -13.06 7.63
C ALA A 66 14.63 -11.55 7.46
N ILE A 67 13.61 -10.72 7.62
CA ILE A 67 13.73 -9.25 7.60
C ILE A 67 14.64 -8.77 8.73
N GLU A 68 14.46 -9.27 9.95
CA GLU A 68 15.33 -8.95 11.09
C GLU A 68 16.80 -9.29 10.80
N ALA A 69 17.07 -10.42 10.14
CA ALA A 69 18.42 -10.80 9.74
C ALA A 69 19.02 -9.82 8.71
N VAL A 70 18.24 -9.35 7.74
CA VAL A 70 18.68 -8.32 6.78
C VAL A 70 18.96 -7.00 7.51
N LEU A 71 18.04 -6.53 8.36
CA LEU A 71 18.19 -5.29 9.14
C LEU A 71 19.46 -5.34 10.00
N HIS A 72 19.67 -6.46 10.70
CA HIS A 72 20.87 -6.68 11.51
C HIS A 72 22.16 -6.64 10.66
N THR A 73 22.16 -7.32 9.51
CA THR A 73 23.33 -7.35 8.61
C THR A 73 23.64 -5.95 8.06
N GLN A 74 22.61 -5.13 7.84
CA GLN A 74 22.74 -3.74 7.37
C GLN A 74 23.05 -2.75 8.50
N GLY A 75 23.10 -3.18 9.77
CA GLY A 75 23.28 -2.29 10.93
C GLY A 75 22.13 -1.32 11.14
N ILE A 76 20.91 -1.68 10.71
CA ILE A 76 19.71 -0.85 10.82
C ILE A 76 18.98 -1.21 12.11
N GLY A 77 18.83 -0.23 13.01
CA GLY A 77 18.01 -0.37 14.22
C GLY A 77 16.53 -0.45 13.91
N TYR A 78 15.79 -1.29 14.63
CA TYR A 78 14.36 -1.45 14.44
C TYR A 78 13.62 -1.75 15.75
N ALA A 79 12.34 -1.35 15.78
CA ALA A 79 11.39 -1.78 16.80
C ALA A 79 10.31 -2.62 16.12
N THR A 80 9.72 -3.55 16.89
CA THR A 80 8.59 -4.35 16.40
C THR A 80 7.26 -3.86 16.95
N ALA A 81 6.18 -4.05 16.18
CA ALA A 81 4.82 -3.85 16.62
C ALA A 81 3.93 -5.01 16.19
N ASP A 82 3.31 -5.68 17.15
CA ASP A 82 2.19 -6.57 16.90
C ASP A 82 0.91 -5.76 16.60
N SER A 83 -0.19 -6.46 16.28
CA SER A 83 -1.46 -5.81 15.95
C SER A 83 -1.98 -4.94 17.09
N SER A 84 -1.83 -5.34 18.34
CA SER A 84 -2.30 -4.59 19.51
C SER A 84 -1.52 -3.30 19.69
N LYS A 85 -0.19 -3.37 19.64
CA LYS A 85 0.69 -2.21 19.75
C LYS A 85 0.46 -1.26 18.58
N LEU A 86 0.35 -1.78 17.35
CA LEU A 86 0.11 -0.96 16.16
C LEU A 86 -1.24 -0.24 16.24
N ASN A 87 -2.30 -0.91 16.73
CA ASN A 87 -3.64 -0.32 16.94
C ASN A 87 -3.64 0.79 18.00
N GLY A 88 -2.70 0.76 18.93
CA GLY A 88 -2.54 1.80 19.96
C GLY A 88 -1.71 3.00 19.50
N MET A 89 -1.06 2.95 18.32
CA MET A 89 -0.20 4.03 17.86
C MET A 89 -0.99 5.13 17.15
N SER A 90 -0.72 6.36 17.52
CA SER A 90 -1.20 7.54 16.80
C SER A 90 -0.39 7.78 15.53
N GLU A 91 -0.96 8.56 14.60
CA GLU A 91 -0.27 9.02 13.39
C GLU A 91 1.05 9.72 13.71
N ALA A 92 1.10 10.59 14.74
CA ALA A 92 2.32 11.27 15.16
C ALA A 92 3.41 10.31 15.71
N GLN A 93 3.01 9.21 16.36
CA GLN A 93 3.94 8.17 16.80
C GLN A 93 4.48 7.35 15.62
N LEU A 94 3.63 7.00 14.66
CA LEU A 94 4.05 6.34 13.42
C LEU A 94 4.97 7.24 12.60
N ALA A 95 4.68 8.54 12.54
CA ALA A 95 5.51 9.55 11.88
C ALA A 95 6.88 9.77 12.54
N GLY A 96 7.11 9.24 13.73
CA GLY A 96 8.41 9.25 14.39
C GLY A 96 9.41 8.27 13.78
N TYR A 97 8.94 7.26 13.03
CA TYR A 97 9.79 6.31 12.31
C TYR A 97 10.13 6.84 10.91
N LYS A 98 11.31 6.49 10.42
CA LYS A 98 11.68 6.77 9.03
C LYS A 98 11.03 5.79 8.06
N LEU A 99 10.90 4.52 8.46
CA LEU A 99 10.40 3.44 7.62
C LEU A 99 9.46 2.52 8.40
N ILE A 100 8.35 2.16 7.79
CA ILE A 100 7.46 1.08 8.25
C ILE A 100 7.65 -0.09 7.28
N ILE A 101 7.95 -1.29 7.81
CA ILE A 101 8.07 -2.53 7.04
C ILE A 101 6.91 -3.45 7.41
N VAL A 102 6.18 -3.92 6.39
CA VAL A 102 5.17 -4.97 6.54
C VAL A 102 5.61 -6.19 5.74
N PRO A 103 5.80 -7.35 6.42
CA PRO A 103 6.35 -8.56 5.83
C PRO A 103 5.35 -9.33 4.98
N GLY A 104 5.80 -10.48 4.46
CA GLY A 104 4.96 -11.52 3.89
C GLY A 104 4.04 -12.18 4.93
N GLY A 105 3.09 -13.00 4.43
CA GLY A 105 2.09 -13.68 5.24
C GLY A 105 0.71 -13.68 4.57
N ASN A 106 -0.35 -13.33 5.32
CA ASN A 106 -1.71 -13.24 4.80
C ASN A 106 -2.23 -11.80 4.90
N SER A 107 -2.32 -11.10 3.79
CA SER A 107 -2.71 -9.68 3.72
C SER A 107 -4.12 -9.40 4.22
N ILE A 108 -5.06 -10.34 4.00
CA ILE A 108 -6.44 -10.24 4.50
C ILE A 108 -6.43 -10.29 6.03
N THR A 109 -5.74 -11.26 6.59
CA THR A 109 -5.59 -11.41 8.05
C THR A 109 -4.87 -10.21 8.68
N ILE A 110 -3.82 -9.68 8.03
CA ILE A 110 -3.17 -8.43 8.47
C ILE A 110 -4.19 -7.30 8.54
N GLY A 111 -4.93 -7.05 7.46
CA GLY A 111 -5.91 -5.97 7.40
C GLY A 111 -7.05 -6.12 8.42
N GLN A 112 -7.52 -7.35 8.65
CA GLN A 112 -8.57 -7.64 9.63
C GLN A 112 -8.08 -7.55 11.09
N SER A 113 -6.78 -7.68 11.33
CA SER A 113 -6.19 -7.59 12.68
C SER A 113 -5.94 -6.16 13.16
N VAL A 114 -6.00 -5.19 12.24
CA VAL A 114 -5.81 -3.77 12.55
C VAL A 114 -7.10 -2.98 12.29
N THR A 115 -7.25 -1.85 12.99
CA THR A 115 -8.44 -0.99 12.82
C THR A 115 -8.33 -0.12 11.57
N THR A 116 -9.46 0.41 11.09
CA THR A 116 -9.47 1.40 10.00
C THR A 116 -8.78 2.71 10.42
N GLN A 117 -8.81 3.03 11.70
CA GLN A 117 -8.05 4.16 12.26
C GLN A 117 -6.54 3.91 12.13
N THR A 118 -6.08 2.69 12.38
CA THR A 118 -4.67 2.28 12.26
C THR A 118 -4.19 2.40 10.81
N THR A 119 -4.93 1.86 9.84
CA THR A 119 -4.56 1.99 8.42
C THR A 119 -4.59 3.44 7.95
N SER A 120 -5.53 4.25 8.46
CA SER A 120 -5.55 5.70 8.21
C SER A 120 -4.36 6.41 8.83
N ALA A 121 -3.94 6.04 10.05
CA ALA A 121 -2.77 6.60 10.73
C ALA A 121 -1.46 6.23 10.00
N ILE A 122 -1.32 4.99 9.52
CA ILE A 122 -0.18 4.59 8.69
C ILE A 122 -0.15 5.42 7.40
N ARG A 123 -1.30 5.55 6.71
CA ARG A 123 -1.41 6.36 5.51
C ARG A 123 -1.04 7.82 5.78
N GLY A 124 -1.55 8.42 6.86
CA GLY A 124 -1.22 9.78 7.26
C GLY A 124 0.27 9.96 7.55
N ALA A 125 0.88 9.05 8.31
CA ALA A 125 2.32 9.06 8.57
C ALA A 125 3.13 9.05 7.27
N VAL A 126 2.73 8.23 6.29
CA VAL A 126 3.40 8.18 4.98
C VAL A 126 3.11 9.44 4.18
N THR A 127 1.84 9.76 3.94
CA THR A 127 1.48 10.78 2.95
C THR A 127 1.69 12.20 3.43
N GLN A 128 1.52 12.47 4.72
CA GLN A 128 1.55 13.82 5.29
C GLN A 128 2.88 14.14 5.98
N TYR A 129 3.52 13.14 6.61
CA TYR A 129 4.75 13.37 7.36
C TYR A 129 6.01 12.91 6.61
N GLY A 130 5.90 11.98 5.67
CA GLY A 130 7.02 11.50 4.88
C GLY A 130 7.69 10.25 5.44
N THR A 131 7.04 9.53 6.36
CA THR A 131 7.47 8.17 6.72
C THR A 131 7.47 7.30 5.47
N HIS A 132 8.51 6.51 5.26
CA HIS A 132 8.59 5.60 4.14
C HIS A 132 7.87 4.27 4.43
N TYR A 133 7.63 3.48 3.38
CA TYR A 133 6.97 2.19 3.51
C TYR A 133 7.63 1.15 2.61
N LEU A 134 7.92 -0.03 3.19
CA LEU A 134 8.34 -1.22 2.45
C LEU A 134 7.32 -2.33 2.70
N GLY A 135 6.64 -2.75 1.65
CA GLY A 135 5.72 -3.88 1.70
C GLY A 135 6.23 -5.07 0.91
N ILE A 136 6.38 -6.21 1.55
CA ILE A 136 6.89 -7.44 0.95
C ILE A 136 5.74 -8.44 0.84
N CYS A 137 5.47 -9.00 -0.34
CA CYS A 137 4.43 -10.00 -0.60
C CYS A 137 3.07 -9.55 -0.01
N ALA A 138 2.60 -10.15 1.09
CA ALA A 138 1.39 -9.74 1.80
C ALA A 138 1.42 -8.27 2.21
N GLY A 139 2.58 -7.75 2.58
CA GLY A 139 2.78 -6.34 2.91
C GLY A 139 2.58 -5.41 1.71
N ALA A 140 2.85 -5.87 0.48
CA ALA A 140 2.55 -5.12 -0.73
C ALA A 140 1.05 -5.09 -1.02
N PHE A 141 0.34 -6.22 -0.92
CA PHE A 141 -1.12 -6.26 -1.01
C PHE A 141 -1.79 -5.36 0.04
N PHE A 142 -1.31 -5.40 1.30
CA PHE A 142 -1.83 -4.59 2.39
C PHE A 142 -1.53 -3.10 2.22
N GLY A 143 -0.36 -2.75 1.68
CA GLY A 143 0.04 -1.36 1.38
C GLY A 143 -0.74 -0.76 0.22
N GLY A 144 -1.16 -1.57 -0.76
CA GLY A 144 -2.05 -1.23 -1.87
C GLY A 144 -3.49 -0.98 -1.43
N TYR A 145 -4.39 -0.83 -2.41
CA TYR A 145 -5.82 -0.82 -2.12
C TYR A 145 -6.32 -2.22 -1.85
N SER A 146 -7.05 -2.39 -0.75
CA SER A 146 -7.72 -3.65 -0.41
C SER A 146 -9.04 -3.37 0.30
N ILE A 147 -10.10 -4.10 -0.09
CA ILE A 147 -11.40 -4.07 0.61
C ILE A 147 -11.30 -4.66 2.03
N TYR A 148 -10.24 -5.39 2.32
CA TYR A 148 -9.93 -5.96 3.63
C TYR A 148 -9.08 -5.00 4.49
N ASN A 149 -9.39 -3.70 4.45
CA ASN A 149 -8.76 -2.66 5.26
C ASN A 149 -7.27 -2.43 4.93
N GLY A 150 -6.93 -2.37 3.63
CA GLY A 150 -5.59 -1.98 3.18
C GLY A 150 -5.23 -0.53 3.49
N VAL A 151 -3.94 -0.24 3.55
CA VAL A 151 -3.44 1.12 3.80
C VAL A 151 -3.76 2.07 2.65
N ASN A 152 -3.83 1.57 1.41
CA ASN A 152 -4.12 2.34 0.20
C ASN A 152 -3.11 3.48 -0.05
N LEU A 153 -1.84 3.14 -0.13
CA LEU A 153 -0.76 4.05 -0.51
C LEU A 153 -0.68 4.27 -2.02
N THR A 154 -1.45 3.52 -2.78
CA THR A 154 -1.44 3.47 -4.25
C THR A 154 -2.52 4.31 -4.92
N GLY A 155 -3.30 5.08 -4.14
CA GLY A 155 -4.38 5.89 -4.70
C GLY A 155 -5.52 5.09 -5.33
N GLY A 156 -5.83 3.91 -4.80
CA GLY A 156 -6.93 3.04 -5.24
C GLY A 156 -6.51 1.87 -6.13
N VAL A 157 -5.22 1.72 -6.46
CA VAL A 157 -4.74 0.56 -7.22
C VAL A 157 -4.61 -0.64 -6.29
N ALA A 158 -5.32 -1.72 -6.65
CA ALA A 158 -5.20 -3.04 -6.03
C ALA A 158 -4.25 -3.91 -6.86
N PHE A 159 -3.43 -4.70 -6.19
CA PHE A 159 -2.55 -5.66 -6.85
C PHE A 159 -3.23 -7.01 -6.98
N ASN A 160 -2.90 -7.73 -8.06
CA ASN A 160 -3.31 -9.11 -8.27
C ASN A 160 -2.14 -10.05 -7.99
N PHE A 161 -2.42 -11.33 -7.80
CA PHE A 161 -1.37 -12.35 -7.78
C PHE A 161 -0.57 -12.37 -9.08
N TYR A 162 0.70 -12.78 -9.00
CA TYR A 162 1.48 -13.11 -10.17
C TYR A 162 0.88 -14.31 -10.91
N ALA A 163 1.09 -14.39 -12.22
CA ALA A 163 0.37 -15.29 -13.11
C ALA A 163 0.48 -16.78 -12.75
N ASP A 164 1.54 -17.20 -12.09
CA ASP A 164 1.79 -18.60 -11.76
C ASP A 164 0.88 -19.11 -10.64
N GLU A 165 0.37 -18.23 -9.78
CA GLU A 165 -0.73 -18.55 -8.84
C GLU A 165 -1.93 -19.20 -9.54
N PHE A 166 -2.34 -18.64 -10.69
CA PHE A 166 -3.49 -19.15 -11.46
C PHE A 166 -3.19 -20.45 -12.21
N LYS A 167 -1.92 -20.88 -12.22
CA LYS A 167 -1.49 -22.19 -12.75
C LYS A 167 -1.38 -23.24 -11.64
N GLY A 168 -1.67 -22.86 -10.38
CA GLY A 168 -1.53 -23.71 -9.20
C GLY A 168 -0.09 -23.84 -8.71
N ILE A 169 0.79 -22.92 -9.09
CA ILE A 169 2.15 -22.83 -8.58
C ILE A 169 2.13 -21.79 -7.46
N HIS A 170 2.38 -22.22 -6.23
CA HIS A 170 2.31 -21.37 -5.05
C HIS A 170 3.67 -20.98 -4.49
N VAL A 171 4.73 -21.69 -4.89
CA VAL A 171 6.10 -21.42 -4.46
C VAL A 171 7.07 -21.90 -5.52
N GLU A 172 8.03 -21.04 -5.88
CA GLU A 172 9.09 -21.39 -6.84
C GLU A 172 10.25 -20.39 -6.81
N PRO A 173 11.44 -20.77 -7.38
CA PRO A 173 12.42 -19.79 -7.80
C PRO A 173 11.87 -19.04 -9.01
N VAL A 174 11.77 -17.73 -8.93
CA VAL A 174 11.34 -16.91 -10.07
C VAL A 174 12.46 -15.97 -10.51
N GLN A 175 12.71 -15.93 -11.82
CA GLN A 175 13.67 -14.99 -12.36
C GLN A 175 13.04 -13.60 -12.44
N ILE A 176 13.59 -12.64 -11.69
CA ILE A 176 13.26 -11.23 -11.89
C ILE A 176 14.35 -10.57 -12.74
N THR A 177 13.93 -9.68 -13.66
CA THR A 177 14.85 -8.90 -14.51
C THR A 177 14.82 -7.44 -14.07
N ARG A 178 16.00 -6.87 -13.84
CA ARG A 178 16.23 -5.46 -13.49
C ARG A 178 16.68 -4.69 -14.75
N PRO A 179 16.79 -3.36 -14.74
CA PRO A 179 17.34 -2.60 -15.85
C PRO A 179 18.71 -3.13 -16.31
N ASN A 180 18.99 -2.98 -17.62
CA ASN A 180 20.20 -3.49 -18.30
C ASN A 180 20.31 -5.02 -18.35
N ASP A 181 19.15 -5.71 -18.38
CA ASP A 181 19.05 -7.18 -18.45
C ASP A 181 19.78 -7.92 -17.31
N ASP A 182 20.00 -7.23 -16.21
CA ASP A 182 20.51 -7.83 -14.98
C ASP A 182 19.39 -8.60 -14.29
N TRP A 183 19.67 -9.85 -13.89
CA TRP A 183 18.62 -10.74 -13.37
C TRP A 183 19.05 -11.47 -12.10
N LEU A 184 18.05 -11.87 -11.29
CA LEU A 184 18.19 -12.70 -10.11
C LEU A 184 17.12 -13.80 -10.14
N ASP A 185 17.46 -14.99 -9.64
CA ASP A 185 16.47 -16.01 -9.25
C ASP A 185 16.15 -15.83 -7.77
N VAL A 186 14.96 -15.35 -7.48
CA VAL A 186 14.53 -15.03 -6.12
C VAL A 186 13.39 -15.94 -5.67
N TYR A 187 13.21 -16.06 -4.37
CA TYR A 187 12.09 -16.82 -3.81
C TYR A 187 10.78 -16.09 -4.04
N TRP A 188 9.81 -16.76 -4.61
CA TRP A 188 8.44 -16.30 -4.74
C TRP A 188 7.47 -17.29 -4.09
N GLN A 189 6.48 -16.78 -3.35
CA GLN A 189 5.40 -17.55 -2.76
C GLN A 189 4.15 -16.68 -2.72
N ASP A 190 3.11 -17.04 -3.51
CA ASP A 190 1.79 -16.40 -3.55
C ASP A 190 1.84 -14.86 -3.58
N GLY A 191 2.91 -14.29 -4.13
CA GLY A 191 3.15 -12.85 -4.12
C GLY A 191 2.44 -12.11 -5.27
N PRO A 192 2.26 -10.79 -5.16
CA PRO A 192 1.60 -9.98 -6.19
C PRO A 192 2.50 -9.68 -7.38
N GLN A 193 1.86 -9.50 -8.55
CA GLN A 193 2.34 -8.62 -9.58
C GLN A 193 1.85 -7.19 -9.29
N LEU A 194 2.67 -6.18 -9.56
CA LEU A 194 2.50 -4.83 -9.03
C LEU A 194 2.10 -3.80 -10.09
N SER A 195 1.32 -4.23 -11.09
CA SER A 195 0.89 -3.38 -12.20
C SER A 195 -0.03 -2.24 -11.75
N GLY A 196 0.12 -1.09 -12.42
CA GLY A 196 -0.78 0.05 -12.27
C GLY A 196 -0.30 1.12 -11.30
N TRP A 197 0.85 0.93 -10.63
CA TRP A 197 1.40 1.92 -9.72
C TRP A 197 2.93 1.90 -9.70
N GLY A 198 3.52 3.08 -9.57
CA GLY A 198 4.95 3.29 -9.35
C GLY A 198 5.85 3.09 -10.58
N ALA A 199 7.14 3.38 -10.42
CA ALA A 199 8.18 3.06 -11.37
C ALA A 199 8.60 1.59 -11.21
N VAL A 200 8.87 0.91 -12.32
CA VAL A 200 9.19 -0.53 -12.32
C VAL A 200 10.68 -0.74 -12.09
N VAL A 201 11.02 -1.29 -10.93
CA VAL A 201 12.41 -1.61 -10.52
C VAL A 201 12.84 -2.99 -11.03
N ALA A 202 11.92 -3.97 -11.00
CA ALA A 202 12.15 -5.30 -11.54
C ALA A 202 10.88 -5.90 -12.13
N LYS A 203 11.04 -6.81 -13.08
CA LYS A 203 9.93 -7.49 -13.79
C LYS A 203 10.00 -9.00 -13.59
N PHE A 204 8.82 -9.61 -13.50
CA PHE A 204 8.64 -11.06 -13.66
C PHE A 204 8.92 -11.52 -15.09
N PRO A 205 9.06 -12.84 -15.34
CA PRO A 205 9.31 -13.39 -16.68
C PRO A 205 8.24 -13.04 -17.72
N ASP A 206 7.00 -12.81 -17.30
CA ASP A 206 5.88 -12.37 -18.16
C ASP A 206 5.88 -10.87 -18.46
N GLY A 207 6.86 -10.13 -17.93
CA GLY A 207 7.00 -8.68 -18.08
C GLY A 207 6.20 -7.85 -17.09
N THR A 208 5.38 -8.46 -16.23
CA THR A 208 4.66 -7.73 -15.17
C THR A 208 5.63 -7.26 -14.08
N PRO A 209 5.33 -6.15 -13.37
CA PRO A 209 6.20 -5.63 -12.34
C PRO A 209 6.31 -6.55 -11.12
N ALA A 210 7.53 -6.92 -10.75
CA ALA A 210 7.86 -7.69 -9.54
C ALA A 210 8.26 -6.80 -8.36
N ILE A 211 8.90 -5.67 -8.65
CA ILE A 211 9.26 -4.65 -7.66
C ILE A 211 8.92 -3.29 -8.26
N VAL A 212 8.24 -2.45 -7.49
CA VAL A 212 7.92 -1.07 -7.86
C VAL A 212 8.24 -0.12 -6.72
N GLU A 213 8.49 1.14 -7.10
CA GLU A 213 8.71 2.21 -6.16
C GLU A 213 7.97 3.48 -6.57
N GLY A 214 7.70 4.36 -5.62
CA GLY A 214 7.07 5.63 -5.93
C GLY A 214 6.78 6.49 -4.72
N GLN A 215 6.28 7.68 -4.97
CA GLN A 215 5.84 8.60 -3.92
C GLN A 215 4.37 8.36 -3.57
N SER A 216 4.07 8.31 -2.28
CA SER A 216 2.72 8.41 -1.76
C SER A 216 2.64 9.63 -0.84
N GLY A 217 2.18 10.75 -1.38
CA GLY A 217 2.30 12.04 -0.71
C GLY A 217 3.77 12.44 -0.51
N LYS A 218 4.20 12.63 0.74
CA LYS A 218 5.59 12.97 1.08
C LYS A 218 6.48 11.74 1.30
N GLY A 219 5.90 10.55 1.50
CA GLY A 219 6.63 9.33 1.81
C GLY A 219 7.01 8.55 0.55
N PHE A 220 8.17 7.90 0.60
CA PHE A 220 8.65 7.00 -0.42
C PHE A 220 8.20 5.56 -0.12
N VAL A 221 7.73 4.85 -1.11
CA VAL A 221 7.14 3.52 -0.96
C VAL A 221 7.80 2.56 -1.92
N ILE A 222 8.21 1.41 -1.41
CA ILE A 222 8.66 0.26 -2.22
C ILE A 222 7.73 -0.91 -1.95
N PHE A 223 7.27 -1.56 -3.01
CA PHE A 223 6.58 -2.85 -2.94
C PHE A 223 7.37 -3.93 -3.65
N THR A 224 7.44 -5.11 -3.04
CA THR A 224 8.01 -6.30 -3.66
C THR A 224 6.99 -7.42 -3.72
N GLY A 225 6.84 -8.04 -4.87
CA GLY A 225 6.03 -9.24 -5.07
C GLY A 225 6.82 -10.53 -4.82
N VAL A 226 8.09 -10.41 -4.49
CA VAL A 226 9.04 -11.50 -4.25
C VAL A 226 9.72 -11.32 -2.89
N HIS A 227 10.36 -12.38 -2.39
CA HIS A 227 11.06 -12.39 -1.11
C HIS A 227 12.58 -12.32 -1.34
N LEU A 228 13.11 -11.11 -1.40
CA LEU A 228 14.55 -10.88 -1.52
C LEU A 228 15.31 -11.27 -0.24
N GLU A 229 14.62 -11.22 0.91
CA GLU A 229 15.11 -11.55 2.24
C GLU A 229 15.16 -13.05 2.50
N ALA A 230 14.66 -13.89 1.58
CA ALA A 230 14.54 -15.33 1.77
C ALA A 230 15.89 -16.01 2.07
N PRO A 231 16.05 -16.65 3.25
CA PRO A 231 17.29 -17.34 3.61
C PRO A 231 17.44 -18.67 2.85
N GLU A 232 18.63 -19.25 2.90
CA GLU A 232 18.92 -20.56 2.29
C GLU A 232 17.92 -21.65 2.73
N SER A 233 17.46 -21.61 3.96
CA SER A 233 16.52 -22.60 4.51
C SER A 233 15.16 -22.63 3.81
N TRP A 234 14.74 -21.54 3.13
CA TRP A 234 13.51 -21.54 2.37
C TRP A 234 13.65 -22.14 0.97
N ARG A 235 14.87 -22.19 0.45
CA ARG A 235 15.15 -22.65 -0.91
C ARG A 235 14.94 -24.16 -1.08
N GLY A 236 15.14 -24.95 0.02
CA GLY A 236 14.87 -26.38 0.04
C GLY A 236 15.54 -27.14 -1.11
N SER A 237 14.74 -27.97 -1.83
CA SER A 237 15.19 -28.71 -3.01
C SER A 237 14.98 -27.95 -4.33
N MET A 238 14.58 -26.68 -4.29
CA MET A 238 14.39 -25.85 -5.47
C MET A 238 15.73 -25.46 -6.11
N ASN A 239 15.75 -25.31 -7.41
CA ASN A 239 16.97 -24.99 -8.17
C ASN A 239 17.07 -23.49 -8.43
N PHE A 240 17.81 -22.79 -7.58
CA PHE A 240 18.17 -21.39 -7.79
C PHE A 240 19.48 -21.29 -8.57
N ARG A 241 19.54 -20.39 -9.56
CA ARG A 241 20.76 -20.12 -10.35
C ARG A 241 21.62 -19.03 -9.69
N THR A 242 20.99 -18.14 -8.88
CA THR A 242 21.74 -17.16 -8.10
C THR A 242 22.00 -17.66 -6.67
N PRO A 243 23.21 -17.46 -6.14
CA PRO A 243 23.50 -17.76 -4.73
C PRO A 243 22.65 -16.88 -3.79
N VAL A 244 22.21 -17.42 -2.66
CA VAL A 244 21.44 -16.68 -1.65
C VAL A 244 22.12 -15.38 -1.21
N ALA A 245 23.44 -15.36 -1.14
CA ALA A 245 24.19 -14.17 -0.75
C ALA A 245 24.00 -12.99 -1.71
N VAL A 246 23.76 -13.27 -3.00
CA VAL A 246 23.49 -12.25 -4.01
C VAL A 246 22.10 -11.63 -3.82
N ASP A 247 21.10 -12.46 -3.54
CA ASP A 247 19.74 -11.99 -3.28
C ASP A 247 19.67 -11.19 -1.98
N LEU A 248 20.32 -11.69 -0.91
CA LEU A 248 20.39 -10.96 0.38
C LEU A 248 21.15 -9.63 0.26
N ALA A 249 22.19 -9.57 -0.57
CA ALA A 249 22.87 -8.31 -0.86
C ALA A 249 21.94 -7.32 -1.55
N TYR A 250 21.12 -7.80 -2.50
CA TYR A 250 20.13 -6.96 -3.17
C TYR A 250 18.97 -6.59 -2.22
N ALA A 251 18.54 -7.50 -1.33
CA ALA A 251 17.61 -7.16 -0.25
C ALA A 251 18.15 -5.98 0.58
N GLY A 252 19.41 -6.04 0.99
CA GLY A 252 20.08 -4.93 1.69
C GLY A 252 20.01 -3.61 0.93
N THR A 253 20.24 -3.65 -0.38
CA THR A 253 20.11 -2.46 -1.26
C THR A 253 18.70 -1.89 -1.24
N VAL A 254 17.67 -2.73 -1.38
CA VAL A 254 16.25 -2.33 -1.36
C VAL A 254 15.86 -1.76 0.01
N PHE A 255 16.31 -2.38 1.10
CA PHE A 255 16.01 -1.91 2.46
C PHE A 255 16.66 -0.54 2.73
N GLN A 256 17.91 -0.34 2.31
CA GLN A 256 18.59 0.95 2.42
C GLN A 256 17.89 2.01 1.55
N ALA A 257 17.46 1.66 0.34
CA ALA A 257 16.70 2.56 -0.53
C ALA A 257 15.38 2.98 0.12
N ALA A 258 14.63 2.02 0.67
CA ALA A 258 13.39 2.29 1.39
C ALA A 258 13.61 3.18 2.63
N LEU A 259 14.65 2.90 3.42
CA LEU A 259 14.98 3.68 4.63
C LEU A 259 15.35 5.12 4.30
N ASN A 260 16.07 5.34 3.20
CA ASN A 260 16.60 6.64 2.84
C ASN A 260 15.74 7.42 1.82
N GLY A 261 14.65 6.81 1.33
CA GLY A 261 13.80 7.41 0.29
C GLY A 261 14.56 7.62 -1.02
N THR A 262 15.52 6.74 -1.33
CA THR A 262 16.39 6.85 -2.51
C THR A 262 15.87 5.94 -3.61
N ALA A 263 15.69 6.50 -4.81
CA ALA A 263 15.23 5.73 -5.95
C ALA A 263 16.28 4.67 -6.37
N LEU A 264 15.77 3.49 -6.72
CA LEU A 264 16.51 2.40 -7.33
C LEU A 264 16.55 2.60 -8.86
N PRO A 265 17.50 1.97 -9.57
CA PRO A 265 17.40 1.90 -11.03
C PRO A 265 16.06 1.27 -11.46
N HIS A 266 15.39 1.89 -12.44
CA HIS A 266 14.07 1.43 -12.92
C HIS A 266 13.99 1.53 -14.46
N PHE A 267 12.99 0.85 -15.03
CA PHE A 267 12.73 0.81 -16.48
C PHE A 267 12.12 2.09 -17.02
#